data_8b6344a6918069128a9adfecd49e11f9
#
_entry.id   8b6344a6918069128a9adfecd49e11f9
#
_cell.length_a   1.000
_cell.length_b   1.000
_cell.length_c   1.000
_cell.angle_alpha   90.00
_cell.angle_beta   90.00
_cell.angle_gamma   90.00
#
_symmetry.space_group_name_H-M   'P 1'
#
loop_
_entity.id
_entity.type
_entity.pdbx_description
1 polymer ?
#
loop_
_entity_poly.entity_id
_entity_poly.type
_entity_poly.pdbx_seq_one_letter_code
_entity_poly.pdbx_strand_id
1 'polypeptide(L)'
;MLSIATVSELGPWCASCFYAWDEENNTLVITTDPATRHGAEFRSNPSVAGTIALETMRIGRIRGAQFTGTVSEPAGEELARARKIYLRRFPYAALVDIHLWVIDLDYIKLTDNRLGFGKKIIWQINS
;
A
#
# COMPACT_ATOMS: atom_id res chain seq x y z
N MET A 1 7.74 2.08 -4.55
CA MET A 1 7.03 3.04 -3.67
C MET A 1 5.58 3.12 -4.10
N LEU A 2 4.66 3.23 -3.17
CA LEU A 2 3.25 3.45 -3.48
C LEU A 2 2.86 4.90 -3.22
N SER A 3 1.82 5.36 -3.88
CA SER A 3 1.10 6.59 -3.54
C SER A 3 -0.21 6.20 -2.88
N ILE A 4 -0.51 6.78 -1.74
CA ILE A 4 -1.74 6.51 -0.99
C ILE A 4 -2.57 7.76 -0.88
N ALA A 5 -3.87 7.61 -1.07
CA ALA A 5 -4.85 8.68 -0.97
C ALA A 5 -5.71 8.47 0.28
N THR A 6 -5.89 9.54 1.02
CA THR A 6 -6.75 9.61 2.20
C THR A 6 -7.81 10.68 2.01
N VAL A 7 -8.90 10.57 2.77
CA VAL A 7 -9.98 11.55 2.78
C VAL A 7 -10.34 11.86 4.22
N SER A 8 -10.44 13.14 4.54
CA SER A 8 -10.91 13.64 5.84
C SER A 8 -11.75 14.88 5.63
N GLU A 9 -12.16 15.54 6.72
CA GLU A 9 -12.84 16.84 6.67
C GLU A 9 -12.00 17.91 5.97
N LEU A 10 -10.68 17.74 5.94
CA LEU A 10 -9.77 18.65 5.24
C LEU A 10 -9.72 18.41 3.72
N GLY A 11 -10.47 17.41 3.22
CA GLY A 11 -10.49 17.01 1.84
C GLY A 11 -9.53 15.87 1.52
N PRO A 12 -9.35 15.55 0.23
CA PRO A 12 -8.44 14.49 -0.18
C PRO A 12 -6.98 14.89 0.00
N TRP A 13 -6.14 13.90 0.25
CA TRP A 13 -4.70 14.07 0.42
C TRP A 13 -3.97 12.87 -0.17
N CYS A 14 -2.75 13.06 -0.62
CA CYS A 14 -1.89 11.99 -1.13
C CYS A 14 -0.52 12.03 -0.47
N ALA A 15 0.05 10.85 -0.27
CA ALA A 15 1.40 10.68 0.24
C ALA A 15 2.08 9.50 -0.44
N SER A 16 3.41 9.47 -0.42
CA SER A 16 4.19 8.34 -0.90
C SER A 16 4.74 7.55 0.27
N CYS A 17 4.67 6.23 0.20
CA CYS A 17 5.15 5.34 1.24
C CYS A 17 5.95 4.19 0.62
N PHE A 18 6.97 3.73 1.34
CA PHE A 18 7.57 2.44 1.04
C PHE A 18 6.64 1.33 1.50
N TYR A 19 6.61 0.24 0.78
CA TYR A 19 5.71 -0.87 1.08
C TYR A 19 6.40 -2.22 0.90
N ALA A 20 5.85 -3.23 1.58
CA ALA A 20 6.16 -4.64 1.36
C ALA A 20 4.84 -5.39 1.13
N TRP A 21 4.87 -6.37 0.25
CA TRP A 21 3.71 -7.17 -0.11
C TRP A 21 3.63 -8.44 0.73
N ASP A 22 2.48 -8.70 1.33
CA ASP A 22 2.16 -9.96 2.00
C ASP A 22 1.23 -10.79 1.12
N GLU A 23 1.81 -11.71 0.38
CA GLU A 23 1.09 -12.54 -0.59
C GLU A 23 0.04 -13.44 0.07
N GLU A 24 0.34 -13.98 1.25
CA GLU A 24 -0.58 -14.91 1.92
C GLU A 24 -1.87 -14.23 2.38
N ASN A 25 -1.78 -12.99 2.82
CA ASN A 25 -2.92 -12.26 3.38
C ASN A 25 -3.51 -11.20 2.44
N ASN A 26 -2.92 -11.02 1.25
CA ASN A 26 -3.31 -9.97 0.31
C ASN A 26 -3.31 -8.57 0.96
N THR A 27 -2.23 -8.28 1.69
CA THR A 27 -2.05 -7.01 2.39
C THR A 27 -0.78 -6.31 1.95
N LEU A 28 -0.76 -5.00 2.13
CA LEU A 28 0.44 -4.17 2.01
C LEU A 28 0.86 -3.72 3.39
N VAL A 29 2.14 -3.86 3.69
CA VAL A 29 2.74 -3.34 4.93
C VAL A 29 3.48 -2.06 4.57
N ILE A 30 3.13 -0.97 5.24
CA ILE A 30 3.77 0.34 5.04
C ILE A 30 4.31 0.90 6.34
N THR A 31 5.22 1.86 6.23
CA THR A 31 5.65 2.65 7.38
C THR A 31 5.29 4.11 7.16
N THR A 32 4.77 4.73 8.20
CA THR A 32 4.56 6.17 8.24
C THR A 32 4.45 6.64 9.68
N ASP A 33 4.94 7.84 9.95
CA ASP A 33 4.81 8.44 11.26
C ASP A 33 3.35 8.83 11.51
N PRO A 34 2.74 8.41 12.65
CA PRO A 34 1.37 8.81 12.98
C PRO A 34 1.16 10.32 13.08
N ALA A 35 2.23 11.10 13.29
CA ALA A 35 2.15 12.55 13.34
C ALA A 35 2.01 13.22 11.97
N THR A 36 2.20 12.49 10.88
CA THR A 36 1.96 13.02 9.53
C THR A 36 0.47 13.21 9.28
N ARG A 37 0.12 14.05 8.31
CA ARG A 37 -1.28 14.26 7.95
C ARG A 37 -1.96 12.96 7.55
N HIS A 38 -1.35 12.19 6.65
CA HIS A 38 -1.95 10.92 6.22
C HIS A 38 -2.00 9.88 7.35
N GLY A 39 -0.99 9.84 8.24
CA GLY A 39 -1.02 8.97 9.41
C GLY A 39 -2.17 9.29 10.35
N ALA A 40 -2.40 10.57 10.64
CA ALA A 40 -3.55 11.01 11.43
C ALA A 40 -4.87 10.70 10.73
N GLU A 41 -4.92 10.89 9.42
CA GLU A 41 -6.13 10.61 8.63
C GLU A 41 -6.46 9.11 8.57
N PHE A 42 -5.46 8.22 8.60
CA PHE A 42 -5.69 6.78 8.71
C PHE A 42 -6.50 6.42 9.96
N ARG A 43 -6.25 7.11 11.07
CA ARG A 43 -6.97 6.87 12.33
C ARG A 43 -8.38 7.42 12.30
N SER A 44 -8.62 8.52 11.60
CA SER A 44 -9.95 9.13 11.50
C SER A 44 -10.82 8.49 10.41
N ASN A 45 -10.21 8.07 9.30
CA ASN A 45 -10.89 7.38 8.20
C ASN A 45 -9.95 6.34 7.60
N PRO A 46 -10.13 5.05 7.93
CA PRO A 46 -9.25 3.99 7.47
C PRO A 46 -9.43 3.57 6.01
N SER A 47 -10.46 4.06 5.32
CA SER A 47 -10.64 3.81 3.89
C SER A 47 -9.60 4.54 3.08
N VAL A 48 -8.84 3.81 2.27
CA VAL A 48 -7.77 4.36 1.46
C VAL A 48 -7.84 3.85 0.03
N ALA A 49 -7.21 4.61 -0.86
CA ALA A 49 -6.95 4.17 -2.22
C ALA A 49 -5.48 4.43 -2.53
N GLY A 50 -4.95 3.78 -3.54
CA GLY A 50 -3.58 4.03 -3.88
C GLY A 50 -3.18 3.49 -5.24
N THR A 51 -1.94 3.80 -5.60
CA THR A 51 -1.33 3.32 -6.83
C THR A 51 0.08 2.84 -6.58
N ILE A 52 0.46 1.82 -7.31
CA ILE A 52 1.84 1.36 -7.42
C ILE A 52 2.16 1.33 -8.90
N ALA A 53 3.20 2.03 -9.32
CA ALA A 53 3.56 2.10 -10.74
C ALA A 53 5.06 1.89 -10.94
N LEU A 54 5.40 1.22 -12.02
CA LEU A 54 6.76 1.18 -12.52
C LEU A 54 6.97 2.41 -13.39
N GLU A 55 7.88 3.28 -12.99
CA GLU A 55 8.28 4.42 -13.80
C GLU A 55 9.15 3.94 -14.96
N THR A 56 8.68 4.16 -16.18
CA THR A 56 9.39 3.78 -17.40
C THR A 56 8.94 4.62 -18.58
N MET A 57 9.88 4.96 -19.46
CA MET A 57 9.58 5.65 -20.74
C MET A 57 9.20 4.65 -21.85
N ARG A 58 9.33 3.36 -21.62
CA ARG A 58 9.03 2.33 -22.62
C ARG A 58 7.58 1.88 -22.47
N ILE A 59 6.73 2.27 -23.41
CA ILE A 59 5.28 1.98 -23.40
C ILE A 59 5.00 0.48 -23.20
N GLY A 60 5.73 -0.38 -23.88
CA GLY A 60 5.56 -1.84 -23.75
C GLY A 60 5.94 -2.44 -22.40
N ARG A 61 6.56 -1.66 -21.51
CA ARG A 61 6.95 -2.09 -20.16
C ARG A 61 6.15 -1.41 -19.06
N ILE A 62 5.20 -0.54 -19.42
CA ILE A 62 4.33 0.11 -18.43
C ILE A 62 3.51 -0.94 -17.71
N ARG A 63 3.56 -0.90 -16.40
CA ARG A 63 2.74 -1.74 -15.52
C ARG A 63 2.52 -1.02 -14.21
N GLY A 64 1.38 -1.27 -13.60
CA GLY A 64 1.05 -0.68 -12.32
C GLY A 64 -0.23 -1.24 -11.77
N ALA A 65 -0.51 -0.89 -10.54
CA ALA A 65 -1.71 -1.31 -9.83
C ALA A 65 -2.42 -0.08 -9.26
N GLN A 66 -3.74 -0.13 -9.30
CA GLN A 66 -4.62 0.75 -8.54
C GLN A 66 -5.34 -0.12 -7.53
N PHE A 67 -5.50 0.36 -6.31
CA PHE A 67 -6.12 -0.43 -5.26
C PHE A 67 -6.98 0.42 -4.34
N THR A 68 -7.92 -0.24 -3.68
CA THR A 68 -8.59 0.29 -2.49
C THR A 68 -8.41 -0.70 -1.34
N GLY A 69 -8.56 -0.22 -0.13
CA GLY A 69 -8.42 -1.05 1.05
C GLY A 69 -8.72 -0.31 2.34
N THR A 70 -8.50 -1.01 3.44
CA THR A 70 -8.68 -0.50 4.79
C THR A 70 -7.35 -0.57 5.53
N VAL A 71 -6.89 0.54 6.05
CA VAL A 71 -5.65 0.63 6.81
C VAL A 71 -5.89 0.42 8.29
N SER A 72 -4.99 -0.30 8.95
CA SER A 72 -5.04 -0.50 10.40
C SER A 72 -3.64 -0.53 10.99
N GLU A 73 -3.56 -0.33 12.31
CA GLU A 73 -2.32 -0.49 13.06
C GLU A 73 -2.27 -1.92 13.60
N PRO A 74 -1.34 -2.77 13.14
CA PRO A 74 -1.25 -4.13 13.64
C PRO A 74 -0.75 -4.18 15.07
N ALA A 75 -1.14 -5.22 15.81
CA ALA A 75 -0.70 -5.47 17.17
C ALA A 75 -0.47 -6.95 17.37
N GLY A 76 0.33 -7.32 18.39
CA GLY A 76 0.59 -8.71 18.72
C GLY A 76 1.24 -9.50 17.60
N GLU A 77 0.66 -10.65 17.27
CA GLU A 77 1.19 -11.53 16.21
C GLU A 77 1.11 -10.88 14.81
N GLU A 78 0.10 -10.08 14.55
CA GLU A 78 -0.01 -9.34 13.30
C GLU A 78 1.12 -8.34 13.13
N LEU A 79 1.50 -7.65 14.20
CA LEU A 79 2.63 -6.72 14.19
C LEU A 79 3.94 -7.46 13.95
N ALA A 80 4.15 -8.60 14.62
CA ALA A 80 5.34 -9.41 14.44
C ALA A 80 5.46 -9.90 12.98
N ARG A 81 4.37 -10.32 12.40
CA ARG A 81 4.31 -10.74 11.00
C ARG A 81 4.58 -9.57 10.04
N ALA A 82 3.92 -8.45 10.24
CA ALA A 82 4.11 -7.25 9.42
C ALA A 82 5.57 -6.78 9.46
N ARG A 83 6.16 -6.77 10.65
CA ARG A 83 7.57 -6.42 10.84
C ARG A 83 8.50 -7.36 10.09
N LYS A 84 8.25 -8.66 10.16
CA LYS A 84 9.05 -9.66 9.45
C LYS A 84 9.00 -9.46 7.93
N ILE A 85 7.82 -9.22 7.38
CA ILE A 85 7.62 -8.99 5.95
C ILE A 85 8.29 -7.70 5.51
N TYR A 86 8.13 -6.62 6.27
CA TYR A 86 8.73 -5.34 5.96
C TYR A 86 10.26 -5.39 6.01
N LEU A 87 10.84 -5.99 7.04
CA LEU A 87 12.28 -6.09 7.22
C LEU A 87 12.94 -7.02 6.20
N ARG A 88 12.20 -7.99 5.67
CA ARG A 88 12.71 -8.84 4.60
C ARG A 88 13.02 -8.02 3.34
N ARG A 89 12.20 -7.02 3.05
CA ARG A 89 12.39 -6.11 1.92
C ARG A 89 13.34 -4.96 2.24
N PHE A 90 13.29 -4.45 3.45
CA PHE A 90 14.06 -3.31 3.92
C PHE A 90 14.84 -3.64 5.20
N PRO A 91 15.95 -4.42 5.09
CA PRO A 91 16.66 -4.90 6.28
C PRO A 91 17.19 -3.80 7.22
N TYR A 92 17.60 -2.65 6.67
CA TYR A 92 18.13 -1.55 7.50
C TYR A 92 17.04 -0.85 8.31
N ALA A 93 15.79 -1.09 8.06
CA ALA A 93 14.71 -0.58 8.91
C ALA A 93 14.77 -1.15 10.32
N ALA A 94 15.48 -2.27 10.54
CA ALA A 94 15.72 -2.82 11.87
C ALA A 94 16.57 -1.91 12.77
N LEU A 95 17.31 -0.96 12.18
CA LEU A 95 18.21 -0.06 12.91
C LEU A 95 17.53 1.24 13.36
N VAL A 96 16.30 1.46 12.99
CA VAL A 96 15.54 2.68 13.30
C VAL A 96 14.17 2.33 13.86
N ASP A 97 13.58 3.26 14.59
CA ASP A 97 12.18 3.13 15.01
C ASP A 97 11.27 3.32 13.80
N ILE A 98 10.42 2.34 13.58
CA ILE A 98 9.42 2.39 12.52
C ILE A 98 8.03 2.15 13.10
N HIS A 99 7.04 2.85 12.54
CA HIS A 99 5.64 2.62 12.85
C HIS A 99 4.99 1.95 11.64
N LEU A 100 4.51 0.73 11.83
CA LEU A 100 3.95 -0.10 10.76
C LEU A 100 2.44 0.03 10.71
N TRP A 101 1.92 0.00 9.48
CA TRP A 101 0.51 -0.05 9.17
C TRP A 101 0.29 -1.18 8.16
N VAL A 102 -0.90 -1.76 8.19
CA VAL A 102 -1.30 -2.82 7.26
C VAL A 102 -2.51 -2.33 6.47
N ILE A 103 -2.45 -2.48 5.17
CA ILE A 103 -3.58 -2.19 4.27
C ILE A 103 -4.17 -3.52 3.81
N ASP A 104 -5.39 -3.81 4.27
CA ASP A 104 -6.17 -4.94 3.78
C ASP A 104 -6.82 -4.55 2.47
N LEU A 105 -6.41 -5.18 1.39
CA LEU A 105 -6.88 -4.85 0.06
C LEU A 105 -8.24 -5.49 -0.21
N ASP A 106 -9.16 -4.72 -0.78
CA ASP A 106 -10.47 -5.20 -1.21
C ASP A 106 -10.67 -5.14 -2.73
N TYR A 107 -9.84 -4.37 -3.42
CA TYR A 107 -9.88 -4.22 -4.87
C TYR A 107 -8.49 -3.92 -5.41
N ILE A 108 -8.09 -4.61 -6.47
CA ILE A 108 -6.85 -4.34 -7.19
C ILE A 108 -7.14 -4.40 -8.69
N LYS A 109 -6.72 -3.36 -9.39
CA LYS A 109 -6.73 -3.32 -10.85
C LYS A 109 -5.29 -3.23 -11.33
N LEU A 110 -4.82 -4.28 -11.97
CA LEU A 110 -3.48 -4.36 -12.53
C LEU A 110 -3.52 -4.02 -14.01
N THR A 111 -2.70 -3.09 -14.43
CA THR A 111 -2.45 -2.78 -15.84
C THR A 111 -1.04 -3.23 -16.18
N ASP A 112 -0.90 -4.05 -17.21
CA ASP A 112 0.40 -4.57 -17.62
C ASP A 112 0.50 -4.59 -19.15
N ASN A 113 1.21 -3.60 -19.71
CA ASN A 113 1.37 -3.47 -21.16
C ASN A 113 2.27 -4.56 -21.77
N ARG A 114 2.98 -5.35 -20.94
CA ARG A 114 3.74 -6.51 -21.42
C ARG A 114 2.82 -7.61 -21.95
N LEU A 115 1.56 -7.67 -21.46
CA LEU A 115 0.55 -8.63 -21.88
C LEU A 115 -0.26 -8.15 -23.09
N GLY A 116 -0.08 -6.89 -23.49
CA GLY A 116 -0.81 -6.20 -24.55
C GLY A 116 -1.13 -4.77 -24.09
N PHE A 117 -1.19 -3.83 -25.02
CA PHE A 117 -1.42 -2.43 -24.69
C PHE A 117 -2.72 -2.25 -23.91
N GLY A 118 -2.61 -1.69 -22.70
CA GLY A 118 -3.77 -1.43 -21.85
C GLY A 118 -4.42 -2.68 -21.24
N LYS A 119 -3.78 -3.84 -21.30
CA LYS A 119 -4.31 -5.08 -20.72
C LYS A 119 -4.48 -4.93 -19.21
N LYS A 120 -5.67 -5.28 -18.71
CA LYS A 120 -6.04 -5.12 -17.30
C LYS A 120 -6.50 -6.43 -16.69
N ILE A 121 -6.10 -6.64 -15.43
CA ILE A 121 -6.54 -7.76 -14.60
C ILE A 121 -7.15 -7.16 -13.33
N ILE A 122 -8.35 -7.61 -12.95
CA ILE A 122 -9.07 -7.12 -11.78
C ILE A 122 -9.21 -8.25 -10.78
N TRP A 123 -8.86 -7.96 -9.53
CA TRP A 123 -9.15 -8.79 -8.37
C TRP A 123 -10.01 -7.99 -7.39
N GLN A 124 -11.03 -8.61 -6.84
CA GLN A 124 -11.92 -7.99 -5.87
C GLN A 124 -12.35 -9.03 -4.86
N ILE A 125 -12.37 -8.63 -3.58
CA ILE A 125 -12.89 -9.49 -2.53
C ILE A 125 -14.42 -9.58 -2.68
N ASN A 126 -14.93 -10.80 -2.60
CA ASN A 126 -16.37 -11.02 -2.57
C ASN A 126 -16.85 -10.90 -1.13
N SER A 127 -17.66 -9.90 -0.87
CA SER A 127 -18.28 -9.70 0.45
C SER A 127 -19.54 -10.51 0.59
#